data_06b0256ded2ee16e2f80706289af651b
#
_entry.id   06b0256ded2ee16e2f80706289af651b
#
_cell.length_a   1.000
_cell.length_b   1.000
_cell.length_c   1.000
_cell.angle_alpha   90.00
_cell.angle_beta   90.00
_cell.angle_gamma   90.00
#
_symmetry.space_group_name_H-M   'P 1'
#
loop_
_entity.id
_entity.type
_entity.pdbx_description
1 polymer ?
#
loop_
_entity_poly.entity_id
_entity_poly.type
_entity_poly.pdbx_seq_one_letter_code
_entity_poly.pdbx_strand_id
1 'polypeptide(L)'
;MGLKLFLIFIFIYNLNTKASILKDTLDISQEPLSQWKKTNNIKLIFTQNSFVNWSAGGNNSISGIAKINIERNYKNNYTVWKNELKSSYGLNKEDRRELRKTEDLIELNSTFGYRNNMKSKWYSSVKFNFRTQFTNGYKYPNTDKPISKFFSPAYNFLGIGSEYFSKEDELKIYLSPITNKMTFVCNQSLADEGAFGVAPAIYDDSGNLVKEGENLKVEVGTFISSEWKTEVMENIKMNNKLILYSDYLNKYGNVDVNWELNFDLTINKHVTANVGSHILYDDDVKHKEDVNNNGELIALGPKIQLKQLLGIGLVYAF
;
A
#
# COMPACT_ATOMS: atom_id res chain seq x y z
N MET A 1 18.15 -16.28 1.79
CA MET A 1 16.72 -16.38 1.43
C MET A 1 15.85 -16.94 2.56
N GLY A 2 16.34 -17.77 3.48
CA GLY A 2 15.57 -18.41 4.56
C GLY A 2 15.14 -17.53 5.74
N LEU A 3 15.88 -16.46 6.06
CA LEU A 3 15.61 -15.64 7.25
C LEU A 3 14.43 -14.64 7.08
N LYS A 4 14.12 -14.28 5.84
CA LYS A 4 13.04 -13.31 5.53
C LYS A 4 11.64 -13.93 5.61
N LEU A 5 11.51 -15.24 5.42
CA LEU A 5 10.24 -15.97 5.61
C LEU A 5 9.93 -16.27 7.08
N PHE A 6 10.95 -16.36 7.93
CA PHE A 6 10.81 -16.79 9.33
C PHE A 6 10.10 -15.75 10.22
N LEU A 7 10.30 -14.46 9.95
CA LEU A 7 9.65 -13.39 10.73
C LEU A 7 8.13 -13.29 10.47
N ILE A 8 7.66 -13.68 9.28
CA ILE A 8 6.22 -13.70 8.96
C ILE A 8 5.53 -14.89 9.68
N PHE A 9 6.22 -16.03 9.81
CA PHE A 9 5.67 -17.21 10.48
C PHE A 9 5.54 -17.07 12.01
N ILE A 10 6.43 -16.33 12.67
CA ILE A 10 6.36 -16.12 14.13
C ILE A 10 5.13 -15.31 14.53
N PHE A 11 4.68 -14.36 13.68
CA PHE A 11 3.49 -13.55 13.97
C PHE A 11 2.17 -14.35 13.84
N ILE A 12 2.17 -15.43 13.03
CA ILE A 12 0.98 -16.27 12.80
C ILE A 12 0.85 -17.34 13.90
N TYR A 13 1.95 -17.83 14.47
CA TYR A 13 1.93 -18.97 15.41
C TYR A 13 1.43 -18.63 16.83
N ASN A 14 1.52 -17.37 17.25
CA ASN A 14 1.08 -16.94 18.59
C ASN A 14 -0.42 -16.58 18.71
N LEU A 15 -1.24 -16.83 17.67
CA LEU A 15 -2.67 -16.45 17.66
C LEU A 15 -3.64 -17.60 17.99
N ASN A 16 -3.13 -18.80 18.35
CA ASN A 16 -3.96 -19.97 18.62
C ASN A 16 -3.98 -20.41 20.09
N THR A 17 -3.90 -19.51 21.06
CA THR A 17 -4.20 -19.89 22.45
C THR A 17 -5.71 -19.92 22.68
N LYS A 18 -6.19 -21.12 22.92
CA LYS A 18 -7.57 -21.46 23.30
C LYS A 18 -7.98 -20.72 24.56
N ALA A 19 -9.06 -19.96 24.50
CA ALA A 19 -9.87 -19.64 25.66
C ALA A 19 -11.05 -20.63 25.69
N SER A 20 -11.00 -21.60 26.61
CA SER A 20 -12.10 -22.46 26.94
C SER A 20 -12.70 -22.05 28.30
N ILE A 21 -13.99 -21.76 28.29
CA ILE A 21 -15.05 -22.08 29.25
C ILE A 21 -15.01 -21.35 30.60
N LEU A 22 -16.06 -20.57 30.83
CA LEU A 22 -16.98 -20.76 31.97
C LEU A 22 -18.31 -20.06 31.64
N LYS A 23 -19.34 -20.88 31.43
CA LYS A 23 -20.74 -20.48 31.45
C LYS A 23 -21.15 -20.42 32.92
N ASP A 24 -21.45 -19.25 33.45
CA ASP A 24 -22.34 -19.11 34.56
C ASP A 24 -23.27 -17.91 34.36
N THR A 25 -24.52 -18.22 34.50
CA THR A 25 -25.69 -17.41 34.38
C THR A 25 -25.73 -16.31 35.43
N LEU A 26 -25.70 -15.05 35.04
CA LEU A 26 -26.33 -13.93 35.73
C LEU A 26 -26.75 -12.88 34.69
N ASP A 27 -28.05 -12.67 34.66
CA ASP A 27 -28.77 -11.67 33.89
C ASP A 27 -28.40 -10.27 34.41
N ILE A 28 -27.42 -9.63 33.80
CA ILE A 28 -27.06 -8.25 34.06
C ILE A 28 -27.06 -7.55 32.72
N SER A 29 -27.81 -6.46 32.63
CA SER A 29 -27.90 -5.49 31.53
C SER A 29 -26.68 -5.56 30.59
N GLN A 30 -26.87 -6.10 29.40
CA GLN A 30 -25.81 -6.32 28.41
C GLN A 30 -25.20 -4.97 28.00
N GLU A 31 -24.12 -4.56 28.65
CA GLU A 31 -23.17 -3.70 27.98
C GLU A 31 -22.73 -4.41 26.69
N PRO A 32 -22.69 -3.73 25.54
CA PRO A 32 -22.29 -4.36 24.31
C PRO A 32 -20.85 -4.89 24.49
N LEU A 33 -20.75 -6.21 24.53
CA LEU A 33 -19.48 -6.93 24.64
C LEU A 33 -18.50 -6.35 23.59
N SER A 34 -17.40 -5.83 24.07
CA SER A 34 -16.28 -5.39 23.23
C SER A 34 -15.85 -6.56 22.35
N GLN A 35 -16.08 -6.47 21.04
CA GLN A 35 -15.81 -7.59 20.16
C GLN A 35 -14.68 -7.26 19.18
N TRP A 36 -13.70 -8.15 19.12
CA TRP A 36 -12.74 -8.20 18.04
C TRP A 36 -13.37 -8.83 16.81
N LYS A 37 -13.49 -8.07 15.71
CA LYS A 37 -13.82 -8.60 14.39
C LYS A 37 -12.52 -8.98 13.68
N LYS A 38 -12.42 -10.23 13.24
CA LYS A 38 -11.29 -10.78 12.51
C LYS A 38 -11.72 -11.09 11.08
N THR A 39 -10.91 -10.69 10.10
CA THR A 39 -11.15 -11.00 8.69
C THR A 39 -9.83 -11.41 8.06
N ASN A 40 -9.81 -12.51 7.34
CA ASN A 40 -8.65 -12.96 6.57
C ASN A 40 -9.12 -13.25 5.14
N ASN A 41 -8.44 -12.66 4.17
CA ASN A 41 -8.74 -12.89 2.76
C ASN A 41 -7.46 -13.20 2.01
N ILE A 42 -7.50 -14.24 1.19
CA ILE A 42 -6.48 -14.54 0.19
C ILE A 42 -7.14 -14.42 -1.17
N LYS A 43 -6.50 -13.71 -2.09
CA LYS A 43 -6.98 -13.51 -3.45
C LYS A 43 -5.86 -13.80 -4.44
N LEU A 44 -6.14 -14.63 -5.44
CA LEU A 44 -5.27 -14.90 -6.56
C LEU A 44 -5.92 -14.35 -7.82
N ILE A 45 -5.22 -13.50 -8.55
CA ILE A 45 -5.70 -12.86 -9.78
C ILE A 45 -4.81 -13.37 -10.92
N PHE A 46 -5.45 -13.87 -11.99
CA PHE A 46 -4.76 -14.36 -13.18
C PHE A 46 -5.24 -13.62 -14.43
N THR A 47 -4.30 -13.37 -15.32
CA THR A 47 -4.57 -12.83 -16.66
C THR A 47 -3.73 -13.60 -17.65
N GLN A 48 -4.33 -14.06 -18.75
CA GLN A 48 -3.65 -14.79 -19.81
C GLN A 48 -4.07 -14.27 -21.18
N ASN A 49 -3.07 -14.08 -22.06
CA ASN A 49 -3.27 -13.90 -23.49
C ASN A 49 -2.57 -15.06 -24.20
N SER A 50 -3.25 -15.72 -25.14
CA SER A 50 -2.71 -16.83 -25.89
C SER A 50 -3.03 -16.68 -27.37
N PHE A 51 -2.00 -16.78 -28.21
CA PHE A 51 -2.09 -16.66 -29.66
C PHE A 51 -1.51 -17.93 -30.30
N VAL A 52 -2.30 -18.62 -31.11
CA VAL A 52 -1.88 -19.78 -31.87
C VAL A 52 -2.20 -19.55 -33.33
N ASN A 53 -1.19 -19.52 -34.21
CA ASN A 53 -1.33 -19.27 -35.65
C ASN A 53 -2.09 -17.95 -35.96
N TRP A 54 -1.98 -16.94 -35.08
CA TRP A 54 -2.64 -15.67 -35.22
C TRP A 54 -1.88 -14.74 -36.18
N SER A 55 -2.43 -14.52 -37.40
CA SER A 55 -1.76 -13.79 -38.46
C SER A 55 -1.56 -12.30 -38.21
N ALA A 56 -2.39 -11.69 -37.32
CA ALA A 56 -2.27 -10.27 -36.98
C ALA A 56 -1.14 -9.95 -35.98
N GLY A 57 -0.37 -10.97 -35.55
CA GLY A 57 0.67 -10.80 -34.53
C GLY A 57 0.13 -10.79 -33.09
N GLY A 58 1.03 -10.84 -32.13
CA GLY A 58 0.75 -10.86 -30.68
C GLY A 58 1.78 -11.71 -29.93
N ASN A 59 1.96 -11.44 -28.63
CA ASN A 59 2.81 -12.25 -27.76
C ASN A 59 1.94 -12.94 -26.72
N ASN A 60 2.18 -14.23 -26.50
CA ASN A 60 1.56 -14.92 -25.36
C ASN A 60 2.06 -14.30 -24.06
N SER A 61 1.18 -14.17 -23.11
CA SER A 61 1.54 -13.70 -21.78
C SER A 61 0.68 -14.37 -20.72
N ILE A 62 1.27 -14.59 -19.55
CA ILE A 62 0.58 -15.01 -18.35
C ILE A 62 1.01 -14.12 -17.19
N SER A 63 0.05 -13.65 -16.42
CA SER A 63 0.28 -12.83 -15.23
C SER A 63 -0.48 -13.42 -14.04
N GLY A 64 0.17 -13.41 -12.88
CA GLY A 64 -0.44 -13.85 -11.63
C GLY A 64 -0.12 -12.87 -10.51
N ILE A 65 -1.13 -12.53 -9.68
CA ILE A 65 -0.98 -11.69 -8.48
C ILE A 65 -1.60 -12.44 -7.31
N ALA A 66 -0.81 -12.65 -6.25
CA ALA A 66 -1.30 -13.12 -4.96
C ALA A 66 -1.47 -11.93 -4.01
N LYS A 67 -2.61 -11.85 -3.32
CA LYS A 67 -2.91 -10.82 -2.32
C LYS A 67 -3.38 -11.48 -1.04
N ILE A 68 -2.90 -10.94 0.09
CA ILE A 68 -3.31 -11.32 1.44
C ILE A 68 -3.77 -10.05 2.14
N ASN A 69 -4.93 -10.11 2.78
CA ASN A 69 -5.46 -9.06 3.64
C ASN A 69 -5.91 -9.65 4.97
N ILE A 70 -5.33 -9.17 6.06
CA ILE A 70 -5.61 -9.59 7.43
C ILE A 70 -6.07 -8.38 8.22
N GLU A 71 -7.30 -8.42 8.74
CA GLU A 71 -7.85 -7.35 9.56
C GLU A 71 -8.14 -7.82 10.98
N ARG A 72 -7.84 -6.95 11.93
CA ARG A 72 -8.12 -7.13 13.37
C ARG A 72 -8.69 -5.84 13.91
N ASN A 73 -10.02 -5.78 14.01
CA ASN A 73 -10.76 -4.58 14.34
C ASN A 73 -11.46 -4.74 15.68
N TYR A 74 -11.11 -3.87 16.64
CA TYR A 74 -11.78 -3.74 17.91
C TYR A 74 -12.69 -2.52 17.89
N LYS A 75 -13.90 -2.64 18.42
CA LYS A 75 -14.83 -1.53 18.56
C LYS A 75 -15.64 -1.68 19.84
N ASN A 76 -15.74 -0.60 20.58
CA ASN A 76 -16.71 -0.43 21.66
C ASN A 76 -17.41 0.93 21.54
N ASN A 77 -18.16 1.33 22.59
CA ASN A 77 -18.92 2.57 22.57
C ASN A 77 -18.05 3.83 22.41
N TYR A 78 -16.82 3.80 22.89
CA TYR A 78 -15.92 4.97 22.94
C TYR A 78 -14.66 4.79 22.13
N THR A 79 -14.22 3.56 21.89
CA THR A 79 -12.91 3.26 21.31
C THR A 79 -13.06 2.44 20.06
N VAL A 80 -12.23 2.73 19.07
CA VAL A 80 -11.99 1.89 17.89
C VAL A 80 -10.49 1.65 17.76
N TRP A 81 -10.12 0.41 17.42
CA TRP A 81 -8.74 0.08 17.06
C TRP A 81 -8.77 -0.82 15.84
N LYS A 82 -8.36 -0.28 14.72
CA LYS A 82 -8.38 -0.96 13.41
C LYS A 82 -6.96 -1.27 13.00
N ASN A 83 -6.68 -2.52 12.71
CA ASN A 83 -5.39 -2.99 12.25
C ASN A 83 -5.59 -3.77 10.95
N GLU A 84 -4.77 -3.50 9.97
CA GLU A 84 -4.80 -4.14 8.66
C GLU A 84 -3.40 -4.41 8.16
N LEU A 85 -3.11 -5.65 7.80
CA LEU A 85 -1.91 -6.07 7.10
C LEU A 85 -2.28 -6.47 5.67
N LYS A 86 -1.73 -5.77 4.70
CA LYS A 86 -1.83 -6.10 3.28
C LYS A 86 -0.49 -6.58 2.77
N SER A 87 -0.53 -7.61 1.96
CA SER A 87 0.62 -8.10 1.21
C SER A 87 0.17 -8.46 -0.19
N SER A 88 0.94 -8.05 -1.19
CA SER A 88 0.72 -8.47 -2.57
C SER A 88 2.02 -8.72 -3.29
N TYR A 89 2.03 -9.75 -4.14
CA TYR A 89 3.15 -10.08 -5.00
C TYR A 89 2.64 -10.56 -6.35
N GLY A 90 3.13 -9.95 -7.41
CA GLY A 90 2.69 -10.23 -8.77
C GLY A 90 3.85 -10.40 -9.75
N LEU A 91 3.67 -11.31 -10.69
CA LEU A 91 4.61 -11.65 -11.73
C LEU A 91 3.91 -11.69 -13.09
N ASN A 92 4.62 -11.31 -14.13
CA ASN A 92 4.21 -11.45 -15.52
C ASN A 92 5.31 -12.13 -16.32
N LYS A 93 4.92 -13.08 -17.18
CA LYS A 93 5.77 -13.74 -18.19
C LYS A 93 5.19 -13.53 -19.57
N GLU A 94 5.97 -12.94 -20.45
CA GLU A 94 5.69 -12.87 -21.89
C GLU A 94 6.62 -13.79 -22.66
N ASP A 95 6.20 -14.21 -23.86
CA ASP A 95 7.06 -14.95 -24.76
C ASP A 95 8.34 -14.16 -25.06
N ARG A 96 9.48 -14.85 -25.03
CA ARG A 96 10.82 -14.30 -25.29
C ARG A 96 11.28 -13.18 -24.35
N ARG A 97 10.57 -12.95 -23.23
CA ARG A 97 10.98 -11.98 -22.19
C ARG A 97 11.19 -12.70 -20.88
N GLU A 98 12.02 -12.13 -20.02
CA GLU A 98 12.20 -12.62 -18.66
C GLU A 98 10.96 -12.42 -17.79
N LEU A 99 10.91 -13.16 -16.68
CA LEU A 99 9.85 -13.00 -15.68
C LEU A 99 9.97 -11.62 -15.02
N ARG A 100 8.89 -10.86 -15.06
CA ARG A 100 8.87 -9.48 -14.55
C ARG A 100 7.94 -9.33 -13.35
N LYS A 101 8.38 -8.55 -12.39
CA LYS A 101 7.56 -8.16 -11.24
C LYS A 101 6.54 -7.10 -11.66
N THR A 102 5.26 -7.30 -11.30
CA THR A 102 4.15 -6.38 -11.58
C THR A 102 3.52 -5.79 -10.33
N GLU A 103 3.66 -6.49 -9.21
CA GLU A 103 3.15 -6.08 -7.89
C GLU A 103 4.15 -6.48 -6.83
N ASP A 104 4.36 -5.64 -5.81
CA ASP A 104 5.20 -5.97 -4.67
C ASP A 104 4.90 -5.00 -3.52
N LEU A 105 4.19 -5.46 -2.50
CA LEU A 105 3.71 -4.63 -1.41
C LEU A 105 3.69 -5.39 -0.09
N ILE A 106 4.21 -4.74 0.95
CA ILE A 106 3.89 -5.00 2.35
C ILE A 106 3.36 -3.70 2.92
N GLU A 107 2.16 -3.70 3.47
CA GLU A 107 1.56 -2.51 4.09
C GLU A 107 0.91 -2.90 5.42
N LEU A 108 1.28 -2.20 6.48
CA LEU A 108 0.69 -2.31 7.81
C LEU A 108 0.00 -1.00 8.16
N ASN A 109 -1.29 -1.06 8.44
CA ASN A 109 -2.10 0.06 8.90
C ASN A 109 -2.57 -0.21 10.33
N SER A 110 -2.44 0.78 11.22
CA SER A 110 -3.03 0.73 12.56
C SER A 110 -3.62 2.09 12.90
N THR A 111 -4.89 2.13 13.29
CA THR A 111 -5.56 3.35 13.70
C THR A 111 -6.25 3.10 15.04
N PHE A 112 -5.85 3.88 16.04
CA PHE A 112 -6.51 3.91 17.33
C PHE A 112 -7.30 5.21 17.45
N GLY A 113 -8.58 5.11 17.78
CA GLY A 113 -9.48 6.25 17.93
C GLY A 113 -10.29 6.21 19.22
N TYR A 114 -10.49 7.36 19.82
CA TYR A 114 -11.31 7.57 21.01
C TYR A 114 -12.32 8.70 20.79
N ARG A 115 -13.53 8.53 21.30
CA ARG A 115 -14.56 9.59 21.36
C ARG A 115 -15.15 9.68 22.77
N ASN A 116 -15.48 10.89 23.21
CA ASN A 116 -16.09 11.14 24.50
C ASN A 116 -17.63 11.08 24.46
N ASN A 117 -18.24 11.09 23.27
CA ASN A 117 -19.68 11.05 23.07
C ASN A 117 -20.06 9.90 22.14
N MET A 118 -20.87 8.96 22.61
CA MET A 118 -21.33 7.79 21.83
C MET A 118 -22.12 8.16 20.57
N LYS A 119 -22.78 9.34 20.54
CA LYS A 119 -23.51 9.80 19.35
C LYS A 119 -22.60 10.41 18.28
N SER A 120 -21.36 10.78 18.65
CA SER A 120 -20.39 11.30 17.70
C SER A 120 -19.94 10.21 16.74
N LYS A 121 -19.83 10.56 15.47
CA LYS A 121 -19.20 9.73 14.42
C LYS A 121 -17.72 10.05 14.24
N TRP A 122 -17.22 11.07 14.93
CA TRP A 122 -15.85 11.51 14.93
C TRP A 122 -15.09 10.95 16.13
N TYR A 123 -13.88 10.50 15.89
CA TYR A 123 -12.94 9.99 16.88
C TYR A 123 -11.65 10.82 16.81
N SER A 124 -11.12 11.23 17.96
CA SER A 124 -9.73 11.69 18.05
C SER A 124 -8.85 10.48 17.86
N SER A 125 -7.91 10.52 16.90
CA SER A 125 -7.25 9.31 16.43
C SER A 125 -5.75 9.51 16.23
N VAL A 126 -5.01 8.42 16.49
CA VAL A 126 -3.61 8.25 16.07
C VAL A 126 -3.58 7.18 15.00
N LYS A 127 -2.95 7.50 13.87
CA LYS A 127 -2.81 6.59 12.73
C LYS A 127 -1.36 6.33 12.42
N PHE A 128 -1.02 5.06 12.30
CA PHE A 128 0.26 4.55 11.84
C PHE A 128 0.07 3.81 10.52
N ASN A 129 0.91 4.10 9.55
CA ASN A 129 1.01 3.33 8.32
C ASN A 129 2.48 3.06 8.02
N PHE A 130 2.80 1.83 7.69
CA PHE A 130 4.11 1.41 7.22
C PHE A 130 3.97 0.67 5.91
N ARG A 131 4.77 1.01 4.91
CA ARG A 131 4.72 0.42 3.58
C ARG A 131 6.12 0.17 3.04
N THR A 132 6.35 -1.02 2.47
CA THR A 132 7.58 -1.37 1.74
C THR A 132 7.32 -2.46 0.71
N GLN A 133 8.35 -3.06 0.15
CA GLN A 133 8.32 -4.15 -0.83
C GLN A 133 9.22 -5.32 -0.40
N PHE A 134 9.06 -6.49 -1.02
CA PHE A 134 9.82 -7.70 -0.69
C PHE A 134 11.14 -7.82 -1.47
N THR A 135 11.09 -7.51 -2.79
CA THR A 135 12.14 -7.87 -3.74
C THR A 135 12.62 -6.66 -4.54
N ASN A 136 13.70 -6.84 -5.28
CA ASN A 136 14.22 -5.80 -6.15
C ASN A 136 13.21 -5.46 -7.25
N GLY A 137 13.12 -4.17 -7.59
CA GLY A 137 12.44 -3.66 -8.77
C GLY A 137 13.44 -3.24 -9.83
N TYR A 138 13.09 -3.36 -11.10
CA TYR A 138 13.96 -3.06 -12.23
C TYR A 138 13.24 -2.22 -13.28
N LYS A 139 14.00 -1.40 -14.02
CA LYS A 139 13.54 -0.72 -15.24
C LYS A 139 13.82 -1.61 -16.42
N TYR A 140 12.92 -2.56 -16.67
CA TYR A 140 13.09 -3.52 -17.77
C TYR A 140 13.28 -2.85 -19.15
N PRO A 141 14.10 -3.43 -20.06
CA PRO A 141 14.72 -4.76 -19.96
C PRO A 141 15.99 -4.84 -19.09
N ASN A 142 16.52 -3.72 -18.59
CA ASN A 142 17.74 -3.72 -17.76
C ASN A 142 17.44 -4.29 -16.38
N THR A 143 18.13 -5.38 -16.03
CA THR A 143 18.06 -6.06 -14.72
C THR A 143 19.37 -6.00 -13.94
N ASP A 144 20.41 -5.33 -14.46
CA ASP A 144 21.71 -5.24 -13.80
C ASP A 144 21.65 -4.30 -12.59
N LYS A 145 20.88 -3.20 -12.75
CA LYS A 145 20.76 -2.18 -11.71
C LYS A 145 19.31 -2.09 -11.22
N PRO A 146 19.03 -2.50 -9.96
CA PRO A 146 17.71 -2.35 -9.40
C PRO A 146 17.40 -0.87 -9.10
N ILE A 147 16.18 -0.45 -9.41
CA ILE A 147 15.64 0.88 -9.10
C ILE A 147 14.93 0.93 -7.74
N SER A 148 14.67 -0.22 -7.12
CA SER A 148 14.13 -0.34 -5.78
C SER A 148 14.52 -1.69 -5.16
N LYS A 149 14.60 -1.74 -3.82
CA LYS A 149 14.95 -2.94 -3.04
C LYS A 149 14.09 -3.02 -1.77
N PHE A 150 14.21 -4.11 -1.01
CA PHE A 150 13.61 -4.20 0.32
C PHE A 150 14.09 -3.05 1.20
N PHE A 151 13.17 -2.34 1.87
CA PHE A 151 13.43 -1.09 2.62
C PHE A 151 14.11 0.03 1.79
N SER A 152 13.94 0.00 0.47
CA SER A 152 14.41 1.04 -0.44
C SER A 152 13.45 1.14 -1.64
N PRO A 153 12.27 1.82 -1.42
CA PRO A 153 11.90 2.59 -0.24
C PRO A 153 11.15 1.78 0.83
N ALA A 154 11.18 2.30 2.08
CA ALA A 154 10.15 2.04 3.06
C ALA A 154 9.56 3.38 3.52
N TYR A 155 8.23 3.46 3.59
CA TYR A 155 7.52 4.65 4.04
C TYR A 155 6.85 4.40 5.38
N ASN A 156 6.96 5.37 6.27
CA ASN A 156 6.25 5.38 7.55
C ASN A 156 5.45 6.68 7.67
N PHE A 157 4.19 6.58 8.07
CA PHE A 157 3.35 7.71 8.43
C PHE A 157 2.86 7.53 9.86
N LEU A 158 3.05 8.56 10.67
CA LEU A 158 2.49 8.65 12.02
C LEU A 158 1.75 9.97 12.15
N GLY A 159 0.42 9.91 12.21
CA GLY A 159 -0.43 11.10 12.24
C GLY A 159 -1.32 11.16 13.48
N ILE A 160 -1.53 12.37 14.01
CA ILE A 160 -2.49 12.67 15.06
C ILE A 160 -3.59 13.54 14.45
N GLY A 161 -4.85 13.12 14.62
CA GLY A 161 -5.96 13.80 13.95
C GLY A 161 -7.32 13.31 14.39
N SER A 162 -8.28 13.41 13.48
CA SER A 162 -9.65 12.98 13.71
C SER A 162 -10.10 12.04 12.59
N GLU A 163 -10.79 10.97 12.94
CA GLU A 163 -11.35 10.01 12.00
C GLU A 163 -12.87 9.95 12.10
N TYR A 164 -13.52 10.03 10.94
CA TYR A 164 -14.96 9.90 10.79
C TYR A 164 -15.31 8.51 10.26
N PHE A 165 -16.35 7.91 10.82
CA PHE A 165 -16.95 6.68 10.32
C PHE A 165 -18.44 6.88 10.04
N SER A 166 -18.91 6.49 8.86
CA SER A 166 -20.34 6.39 8.57
C SER A 166 -20.99 5.26 9.38
N LYS A 167 -22.34 5.17 9.37
CA LYS A 167 -23.08 4.18 10.16
C LYS A 167 -22.62 2.73 9.91
N GLU A 168 -22.31 2.39 8.67
CA GLU A 168 -21.95 1.04 8.23
C GLU A 168 -20.44 0.88 7.95
N ASP A 169 -19.63 1.87 8.42
CA ASP A 169 -18.20 1.95 8.14
C ASP A 169 -17.86 1.96 6.62
N GLU A 170 -18.84 2.27 5.76
CA GLU A 170 -18.65 2.37 4.31
C GLU A 170 -17.75 3.55 3.93
N LEU A 171 -17.96 4.70 4.59
CA LEU A 171 -17.14 5.90 4.40
C LEU A 171 -16.31 6.14 5.65
N LYS A 172 -15.01 6.26 5.45
CA LYS A 172 -14.02 6.65 6.46
C LYS A 172 -13.28 7.89 5.95
N ILE A 173 -13.13 8.89 6.78
CA ILE A 173 -12.35 10.09 6.49
C ILE A 173 -11.41 10.32 7.65
N TYR A 174 -10.12 10.44 7.39
CA TYR A 174 -9.12 10.78 8.38
C TYR A 174 -8.46 12.11 8.01
N LEU A 175 -8.47 13.03 8.96
CA LEU A 175 -7.89 14.37 8.84
C LEU A 175 -6.81 14.50 9.90
N SER A 176 -5.57 14.66 9.50
CA SER A 176 -4.42 14.85 10.39
C SER A 176 -3.70 16.15 10.05
N PRO A 177 -3.83 17.17 10.88
CA PRO A 177 -3.09 18.41 10.72
C PRO A 177 -1.58 18.22 11.00
N ILE A 178 -1.20 17.19 11.76
CA ILE A 178 0.20 16.90 12.09
C ILE A 178 0.45 15.43 11.79
N THR A 179 1.16 15.18 10.71
CA THR A 179 1.64 13.85 10.31
C THR A 179 3.13 13.92 10.05
N ASN A 180 3.88 13.04 10.70
CA ASN A 180 5.26 12.74 10.37
C ASN A 180 5.29 11.69 9.26
N LYS A 181 5.96 11.99 8.14
CA LYS A 181 6.24 11.07 7.04
C LYS A 181 7.74 10.81 7.01
N MET A 182 8.15 9.55 7.04
CA MET A 182 9.54 9.13 6.93
C MET A 182 9.70 8.26 5.70
N THR A 183 10.71 8.57 4.90
CA THR A 183 11.12 7.76 3.74
C THR A 183 12.50 7.18 4.02
N PHE A 184 12.60 5.86 4.08
CA PHE A 184 13.85 5.13 4.27
C PHE A 184 14.34 4.57 2.94
N VAL A 185 15.61 4.79 2.64
CA VAL A 185 16.31 4.23 1.48
C VAL A 185 17.58 3.54 2.00
N CYS A 186 17.41 2.30 2.53
CA CYS A 186 18.49 1.58 3.21
C CYS A 186 19.60 1.08 2.28
N ASN A 187 19.41 1.11 0.97
CA ASN A 187 20.46 0.78 0.02
C ASN A 187 21.24 2.04 -0.35
N GLN A 188 22.53 2.08 -0.01
CA GLN A 188 23.38 3.26 -0.19
C GLN A 188 23.45 3.70 -1.65
N SER A 189 23.61 2.79 -2.61
CA SER A 189 23.65 3.15 -4.03
C SER A 189 22.39 3.87 -4.52
N LEU A 190 21.20 3.50 -4.02
CA LEU A 190 19.96 4.20 -4.32
C LEU A 190 19.85 5.54 -3.58
N ALA A 191 20.38 5.61 -2.36
CA ALA A 191 20.45 6.85 -1.59
C ALA A 191 21.37 7.86 -2.25
N ASP A 192 22.55 7.42 -2.72
CA ASP A 192 23.52 8.28 -3.42
C ASP A 192 22.95 8.87 -4.72
N GLU A 193 22.02 8.16 -5.36
CA GLU A 193 21.29 8.65 -6.54
C GLU A 193 20.14 9.60 -6.19
N GLY A 194 19.85 9.84 -4.91
CA GLY A 194 18.70 10.61 -4.45
C GLY A 194 17.36 9.93 -4.77
N ALA A 195 17.32 8.59 -4.82
CA ALA A 195 16.11 7.85 -5.09
C ALA A 195 15.06 8.12 -4.02
N PHE A 196 13.77 8.16 -4.42
CA PHE A 196 12.61 8.38 -3.53
C PHE A 196 12.63 9.69 -2.74
N GLY A 197 13.39 10.71 -3.23
CA GLY A 197 13.42 12.05 -2.68
C GLY A 197 14.34 12.26 -1.49
N VAL A 198 15.20 11.31 -1.15
CA VAL A 198 16.30 11.54 -0.18
C VAL A 198 17.39 12.43 -0.80
N ALA A 199 18.20 13.10 0.03
CA ALA A 199 19.30 13.93 -0.46
C ALA A 199 20.37 13.06 -1.14
N PRO A 200 20.76 13.36 -2.40
CA PRO A 200 21.77 12.58 -3.11
C PRO A 200 23.17 12.78 -2.56
N ALA A 201 24.08 11.92 -2.94
CA ALA A 201 25.51 12.08 -2.68
C ALA A 201 26.07 13.35 -3.34
N ILE A 202 27.07 13.94 -2.69
CA ILE A 202 27.80 15.11 -3.19
C ILE A 202 29.20 14.66 -3.62
N TYR A 203 29.59 15.04 -4.84
CA TYR A 203 30.89 14.77 -5.42
C TYR A 203 31.62 16.09 -5.67
N ASP A 204 32.93 16.07 -5.60
CA ASP A 204 33.79 17.21 -6.00
C ASP A 204 33.93 17.30 -7.54
N ASP A 205 34.59 18.36 -8.02
CA ASP A 205 34.80 18.58 -9.46
C ASP A 205 35.65 17.48 -10.12
N SER A 206 36.38 16.69 -9.31
CA SER A 206 37.20 15.57 -9.75
C SER A 206 36.45 14.24 -9.73
N GLY A 207 35.19 14.23 -9.30
CA GLY A 207 34.32 13.04 -9.19
C GLY A 207 34.55 12.22 -7.93
N ASN A 208 35.30 12.72 -6.91
CA ASN A 208 35.44 12.00 -5.65
C ASN A 208 34.25 12.28 -4.74
N LEU A 209 33.83 11.24 -4.00
CA LEU A 209 32.74 11.34 -3.05
C LEU A 209 33.09 12.24 -1.87
N VAL A 210 32.37 13.35 -1.70
CA VAL A 210 32.52 14.30 -0.57
C VAL A 210 31.56 13.97 0.56
N LYS A 211 30.30 13.62 0.21
CA LYS A 211 29.27 13.25 1.18
C LYS A 211 28.37 12.14 0.57
N GLU A 212 28.13 11.07 1.32
CA GLU A 212 27.18 10.02 0.94
C GLU A 212 25.75 10.56 0.91
N GLY A 213 24.91 9.95 0.10
CA GLY A 213 23.47 10.22 0.06
C GLY A 213 22.79 9.84 1.37
N GLU A 214 21.73 10.56 1.71
CA GLU A 214 20.99 10.33 2.94
C GLU A 214 20.04 9.14 2.81
N ASN A 215 20.03 8.27 3.82
CA ASN A 215 19.17 7.08 3.85
C ASN A 215 17.77 7.35 4.43
N LEU A 216 17.55 8.54 4.99
CA LEU A 216 16.33 8.93 5.66
C LEU A 216 15.91 10.35 5.25
N LYS A 217 14.68 10.50 4.81
CA LYS A 217 14.00 11.79 4.69
C LYS A 217 12.88 11.87 5.70
N VAL A 218 12.81 12.97 6.45
CA VAL A 218 11.75 13.22 7.43
C VAL A 218 10.97 14.45 7.01
N GLU A 219 9.66 14.32 6.96
CA GLU A 219 8.72 15.36 6.57
C GLU A 219 7.63 15.49 7.64
N VAL A 220 7.11 16.69 7.83
CA VAL A 220 5.99 16.96 8.73
C VAL A 220 4.96 17.76 7.96
N GLY A 221 3.72 17.29 7.91
CA GLY A 221 2.71 17.93 7.09
C GLY A 221 1.28 17.59 7.45
N THR A 222 0.36 18.04 6.59
CA THR A 222 -1.05 17.68 6.64
C THR A 222 -1.29 16.40 5.84
N PHE A 223 -2.05 15.47 6.44
CA PHE A 223 -2.47 14.24 5.79
C PHE A 223 -3.99 14.12 5.82
N ILE A 224 -4.57 13.84 4.66
CA ILE A 224 -6.00 13.60 4.50
C ILE A 224 -6.16 12.26 3.81
N SER A 225 -6.99 11.37 4.35
CA SER A 225 -7.37 10.17 3.63
C SER A 225 -8.87 9.94 3.67
N SER A 226 -9.41 9.48 2.55
CA SER A 226 -10.80 9.05 2.42
C SER A 226 -10.82 7.64 1.84
N GLU A 227 -11.59 6.75 2.46
CA GLU A 227 -11.89 5.41 1.95
C GLU A 227 -13.40 5.25 1.89
N TRP A 228 -13.91 5.00 0.69
CA TRP A 228 -15.33 4.74 0.47
C TRP A 228 -15.52 3.39 -0.19
N LYS A 229 -16.16 2.48 0.56
CA LYS A 229 -16.51 1.12 0.12
C LYS A 229 -18.02 1.03 0.03
N THR A 230 -18.55 0.75 -1.14
CA THR A 230 -20.00 0.59 -1.32
C THR A 230 -20.31 -0.41 -2.43
N GLU A 231 -21.51 -0.96 -2.40
CA GLU A 231 -22.06 -1.75 -3.50
C GLU A 231 -22.78 -0.80 -4.45
N VAL A 232 -22.18 -0.55 -5.63
CA VAL A 232 -22.72 0.39 -6.62
C VAL A 232 -23.82 -0.23 -7.48
N MET A 233 -23.77 -1.56 -7.66
CA MET A 233 -24.77 -2.39 -8.33
C MET A 233 -24.75 -3.76 -7.69
N GLU A 234 -25.80 -4.58 -7.92
CA GLU A 234 -25.83 -5.96 -7.47
C GLU A 234 -24.56 -6.70 -7.90
N ASN A 235 -23.86 -7.30 -6.94
CA ASN A 235 -22.59 -8.00 -7.13
C ASN A 235 -21.39 -7.13 -7.59
N ILE A 236 -21.51 -5.79 -7.59
CA ILE A 236 -20.41 -4.88 -7.94
C ILE A 236 -20.08 -4.00 -6.74
N LYS A 237 -18.95 -4.27 -6.11
CA LYS A 237 -18.42 -3.48 -5.00
C LYS A 237 -17.35 -2.52 -5.48
N MET A 238 -17.49 -1.25 -5.12
CA MET A 238 -16.51 -0.21 -5.34
C MET A 238 -15.70 0.02 -4.06
N ASN A 239 -14.40 0.14 -4.20
CA ASN A 239 -13.50 0.65 -3.17
C ASN A 239 -12.71 1.83 -3.75
N ASN A 240 -13.01 3.03 -3.28
CA ASN A 240 -12.35 4.27 -3.64
C ASN A 240 -11.53 4.76 -2.44
N LYS A 241 -10.21 4.88 -2.60
CA LYS A 241 -9.28 5.35 -1.57
C LYS A 241 -8.49 6.52 -2.13
N LEU A 242 -8.60 7.67 -1.49
CA LEU A 242 -7.84 8.87 -1.81
C LEU A 242 -6.99 9.27 -0.62
N ILE A 243 -5.71 9.51 -0.85
CA ILE A 243 -4.76 10.04 0.13
C ILE A 243 -4.16 11.31 -0.46
N LEU A 244 -4.15 12.36 0.36
CA LEU A 244 -3.51 13.64 0.06
C LEU A 244 -2.52 13.95 1.18
N TYR A 245 -1.34 14.41 0.82
CA TYR A 245 -0.31 14.85 1.76
C TYR A 245 0.32 16.15 1.27
N SER A 246 0.62 17.08 2.19
CA SER A 246 1.37 18.29 1.88
C SER A 246 2.34 18.58 3.01
N ASP A 247 3.63 18.72 2.66
CA ASP A 247 4.71 19.00 3.60
C ASP A 247 4.68 20.48 4.03
N TYR A 248 4.83 20.73 5.34
CA TYR A 248 4.92 22.09 5.88
C TYR A 248 6.26 22.74 5.67
N LEU A 249 7.33 21.94 5.62
CA LEU A 249 8.71 22.40 5.63
C LEU A 249 9.28 22.60 4.23
N ASN A 250 8.70 21.90 3.24
CA ASN A 250 9.19 21.93 1.88
C ASN A 250 8.04 22.18 0.90
N LYS A 251 7.96 23.39 0.35
CA LYS A 251 6.96 23.81 -0.66
C LYS A 251 5.52 23.53 -0.22
N TYR A 252 5.13 24.01 0.95
CA TYR A 252 3.75 23.91 1.42
C TYR A 252 2.75 24.36 0.36
N GLY A 253 1.72 23.53 0.13
CA GLY A 253 0.74 23.72 -0.92
C GLY A 253 0.93 22.80 -2.12
N ASN A 254 2.11 22.22 -2.31
CA ASN A 254 2.26 21.08 -3.21
C ASN A 254 1.63 19.86 -2.53
N VAL A 255 0.81 19.14 -3.29
CA VAL A 255 0.02 18.04 -2.74
C VAL A 255 0.41 16.74 -3.43
N ASP A 256 0.95 15.81 -2.65
CA ASP A 256 1.10 14.43 -3.08
C ASP A 256 -0.27 13.76 -3.12
N VAL A 257 -0.54 13.02 -4.18
CA VAL A 257 -1.81 12.34 -4.42
C VAL A 257 -1.58 10.84 -4.60
N ASN A 258 -2.31 10.04 -3.81
CA ASN A 258 -2.38 8.60 -4.01
C ASN A 258 -3.87 8.23 -4.09
N TRP A 259 -4.34 7.89 -5.29
CA TRP A 259 -5.73 7.59 -5.55
C TRP A 259 -5.89 6.18 -6.13
N GLU A 260 -6.61 5.34 -5.42
CA GLU A 260 -6.94 3.98 -5.82
C GLU A 260 -8.46 3.86 -6.02
N LEU A 261 -8.89 3.42 -7.19
CA LEU A 261 -10.28 3.10 -7.50
C LEU A 261 -10.35 1.65 -7.99
N ASN A 262 -11.08 0.81 -7.26
CA ASN A 262 -11.21 -0.61 -7.56
C ASN A 262 -12.67 -1.01 -7.61
N PHE A 263 -13.04 -1.82 -8.60
CA PHE A 263 -14.32 -2.51 -8.69
C PHE A 263 -14.10 -4.00 -8.61
N ASP A 264 -14.79 -4.64 -7.68
CA ASP A 264 -14.84 -6.10 -7.51
C ASP A 264 -16.21 -6.59 -7.97
N LEU A 265 -16.24 -7.34 -9.07
CA LEU A 265 -17.43 -7.93 -9.64
C LEU A 265 -17.52 -9.39 -9.17
N THR A 266 -18.49 -9.71 -8.33
CA THR A 266 -18.68 -11.04 -7.77
C THR A 266 -19.41 -11.93 -8.77
N ILE A 267 -18.72 -12.94 -9.32
CA ILE A 267 -19.33 -13.94 -10.21
C ILE A 267 -19.98 -15.05 -9.37
N ASN A 268 -19.27 -15.52 -8.35
CA ASN A 268 -19.78 -16.44 -7.34
C ASN A 268 -18.93 -16.32 -6.05
N LYS A 269 -19.20 -17.19 -5.04
CA LYS A 269 -18.50 -17.14 -3.74
C LYS A 269 -16.97 -17.29 -3.80
N HIS A 270 -16.42 -17.79 -4.91
CA HIS A 270 -14.99 -18.03 -5.08
C HIS A 270 -14.35 -17.25 -6.23
N VAL A 271 -15.16 -16.76 -7.19
CA VAL A 271 -14.67 -16.14 -8.42
C VAL A 271 -15.11 -14.68 -8.48
N THR A 272 -14.17 -13.79 -8.73
CA THR A 272 -14.42 -12.35 -8.95
C THR A 272 -13.72 -11.88 -10.20
N ALA A 273 -14.27 -10.88 -10.88
CA ALA A 273 -13.52 -10.06 -11.81
C ALA A 273 -13.11 -8.75 -11.11
N ASN A 274 -11.95 -8.21 -11.45
CA ASN A 274 -11.42 -7.01 -10.84
C ASN A 274 -11.05 -6.00 -11.90
N VAL A 275 -11.48 -4.76 -11.71
CA VAL A 275 -11.05 -3.61 -12.48
C VAL A 275 -10.49 -2.59 -11.50
N GLY A 276 -9.24 -2.17 -11.68
CA GLY A 276 -8.57 -1.26 -10.77
C GLY A 276 -7.76 -0.20 -11.51
N SER A 277 -7.74 1.01 -10.94
CA SER A 277 -6.86 2.10 -11.35
C SER A 277 -6.17 2.67 -10.13
N HIS A 278 -4.88 2.93 -10.24
CA HIS A 278 -4.07 3.53 -9.19
C HIS A 278 -3.26 4.67 -9.79
N ILE A 279 -3.50 5.88 -9.29
CA ILE A 279 -2.81 7.10 -9.69
C ILE A 279 -1.93 7.55 -8.53
N LEU A 280 -0.65 7.82 -8.83
CA LEU A 280 0.32 8.39 -7.92
C LEU A 280 0.87 9.69 -8.52
N TYR A 281 0.92 10.72 -7.70
CA TYR A 281 1.66 11.94 -7.95
C TYR A 281 2.39 12.31 -6.67
N ASP A 282 3.70 12.52 -6.76
CA ASP A 282 4.57 12.93 -5.66
C ASP A 282 5.53 13.99 -6.20
N ASP A 283 5.46 15.20 -5.65
CA ASP A 283 6.23 16.36 -6.14
C ASP A 283 7.76 16.20 -5.91
N ASP A 284 8.14 15.37 -4.98
CA ASP A 284 9.54 15.10 -4.64
C ASP A 284 10.17 14.00 -5.51
N VAL A 285 9.35 13.16 -6.15
CA VAL A 285 9.82 12.09 -7.03
C VAL A 285 9.97 12.59 -8.46
N LYS A 286 11.20 13.04 -8.79
CA LYS A 286 11.52 13.53 -10.12
C LYS A 286 11.72 12.40 -11.11
N HIS A 287 11.05 12.51 -12.26
CA HIS A 287 11.27 11.61 -13.38
C HIS A 287 12.60 11.94 -14.06
N LYS A 288 13.45 10.93 -14.29
CA LYS A 288 14.72 11.07 -15.00
C LYS A 288 14.58 10.42 -16.38
N GLU A 289 14.93 11.13 -17.43
CA GLU A 289 14.83 10.67 -18.83
C GLU A 289 16.09 11.06 -19.61
N ASP A 290 16.56 10.19 -20.47
CA ASP A 290 17.61 10.49 -21.46
C ASP A 290 16.99 11.23 -22.65
N VAL A 291 16.90 12.56 -22.53
CA VAL A 291 16.28 13.42 -23.55
C VAL A 291 17.14 13.50 -24.81
N ASN A 292 18.45 13.36 -24.68
CA ASN A 292 19.41 13.59 -25.75
C ASN A 292 19.95 12.30 -26.37
N ASN A 293 19.49 11.12 -25.93
CA ASN A 293 19.98 9.79 -26.31
C ASN A 293 21.52 9.64 -26.17
N ASN A 294 22.11 10.36 -25.21
CA ASN A 294 23.55 10.34 -24.93
C ASN A 294 23.92 9.52 -23.68
N GLY A 295 22.93 8.88 -23.06
CA GLY A 295 23.09 8.12 -21.81
C GLY A 295 23.00 8.96 -20.53
N GLU A 296 22.87 10.29 -20.63
CA GLU A 296 22.71 11.18 -19.47
C GLU A 296 21.24 11.33 -19.10
N LEU A 297 20.89 10.99 -17.87
CA LEU A 297 19.54 11.11 -17.35
C LEU A 297 19.30 12.53 -16.80
N ILE A 298 18.46 13.31 -17.48
CA ILE A 298 18.03 14.63 -17.05
C ILE A 298 16.79 14.52 -16.17
N ALA A 299 16.77 15.20 -15.02
CA ALA A 299 15.61 15.26 -14.14
C ALA A 299 14.57 16.23 -14.73
N LEU A 300 13.40 15.71 -15.16
CA LEU A 300 12.29 16.46 -15.80
C LEU A 300 11.26 16.82 -14.75
N GLY A 301 11.28 16.87 -13.59
CA GLY A 301 10.21 17.16 -12.63
C GLY A 301 9.27 15.97 -12.36
N PRO A 302 8.27 16.16 -11.51
CA PRO A 302 7.34 15.09 -11.14
C PRO A 302 6.39 14.75 -12.28
N LYS A 303 6.05 13.47 -12.42
CA LYS A 303 5.06 12.97 -13.40
C LYS A 303 3.98 12.16 -12.70
N ILE A 304 2.76 12.25 -13.21
CA ILE A 304 1.66 11.36 -12.81
C ILE A 304 2.02 9.93 -13.23
N GLN A 305 1.91 9.01 -12.29
CA GLN A 305 2.07 7.59 -12.51
C GLN A 305 0.70 6.92 -12.50
N LEU A 306 0.39 6.13 -13.53
CA LEU A 306 -0.87 5.41 -13.65
C LEU A 306 -0.60 3.90 -13.76
N LYS A 307 -1.30 3.12 -12.94
CA LYS A 307 -1.36 1.66 -13.05
C LYS A 307 -2.82 1.24 -13.18
N GLN A 308 -3.10 0.38 -14.15
CA GLN A 308 -4.41 -0.23 -14.34
C GLN A 308 -4.32 -1.75 -14.22
N LEU A 309 -5.36 -2.35 -13.69
CA LEU A 309 -5.50 -3.80 -13.54
C LEU A 309 -6.88 -4.22 -14.03
N LEU A 310 -6.92 -5.22 -14.89
CA LEU A 310 -8.11 -5.97 -15.25
C LEU A 310 -7.77 -7.46 -15.13
N GLY A 311 -8.55 -8.22 -14.39
CA GLY A 311 -8.25 -9.63 -14.19
C GLY A 311 -9.39 -10.41 -13.56
N ILE A 312 -9.27 -11.74 -13.61
CA ILE A 312 -10.15 -12.69 -12.92
C ILE A 312 -9.43 -13.16 -11.67
N GLY A 313 -10.12 -13.13 -10.54
CA GLY A 313 -9.60 -13.49 -9.23
C GLY A 313 -10.30 -14.69 -8.61
N LEU A 314 -9.53 -15.52 -7.93
CA LEU A 314 -10.04 -16.51 -6.98
C LEU A 314 -9.91 -15.94 -5.58
N VAL A 315 -10.99 -16.02 -4.78
CA VAL A 315 -11.06 -15.50 -3.41
C VAL A 315 -11.35 -16.64 -2.44
N TYR A 316 -10.58 -16.66 -1.36
CA TYR A 316 -10.82 -17.51 -0.21
C TYR A 316 -10.79 -16.66 1.07
N ALA A 317 -11.90 -16.69 1.84
CA ALA A 317 -12.04 -15.99 3.12
C ALA A 317 -12.17 -17.01 4.26
N PHE A 318 -11.46 -16.79 5.38
CA PHE A 318 -11.43 -17.69 6.56
C PHE A 318 -11.20 -16.94 7.88
#